data_b446103d670078f24467c8a142a23f6c
#
_entry.id   b446103d670078f24467c8a142a23f6c
#
_cell.length_a   1.000
_cell.length_b   1.000
_cell.length_c   1.000
_cell.angle_alpha   90.00
_cell.angle_beta   90.00
_cell.angle_gamma   90.00
#
_symmetry.space_group_name_H-M   'P 1'
#
loop_
_entity.id
_entity.type
_entity.pdbx_description
1 polymer ?
#
loop_
_entity_poly.entity_id
_entity_poly.type
_entity_poly.pdbx_seq_one_letter_code
_entity_poly.pdbx_strand_id
1 'polypeptide(L)'
;MKQYDAIIIGFGKAGKVLAAELSNRGWKVAIVERSKTMYGGSCPNIACIPTKALIHEADISSLFLHEDYPKQANMYKQAIYRKNKLTSFLRESNYEKLSKRPNVTIYTGVGSFTSTNTIKVTLPDGDIELQGKEIFINTGSTPIIPAIDGIKQSQKVYTSATMLEVDLLPKHLIIVGGGYIGLEFASMYAGFGSKVTVLEGGNKFMPNEDRDIANSVKDVMKRKGIEIRLNSRAQSIHDTNDGVTLTYSDVSDGTPYFIDGDAILIATGRKPMIKDLNLSAAGVTVDANGAIAVSDQLRTNVPHIWAMGDVKGGPQFTYLSLDDFRIIRNQLFGDKKRDIGDRTPVPYAVFIDPPLAHIGLTEEEALKRGYSIKVSRLPATAVVRSRTLQQIDGMLKAIVNNHSGKIMGCTLFCADASEVINIVAMAMKTGQHYTFLRDFIFTHPSMSEGLNELFDV
;
A
#
# COMPACT_ATOMS: atom_id res chain seq x y z
N MET A 1 30.07 -12.37 20.61
CA MET A 1 29.48 -11.27 19.88
C MET A 1 30.10 -11.17 18.50
N LYS A 2 29.29 -11.15 17.40
CA LYS A 2 29.78 -11.06 16.01
C LYS A 2 29.75 -9.61 15.56
N GLN A 3 30.79 -9.14 14.86
CA GLN A 3 30.90 -7.75 14.40
C GLN A 3 30.56 -7.59 12.92
N TYR A 4 29.86 -6.48 12.59
CA TYR A 4 29.42 -6.09 11.26
C TYR A 4 29.65 -4.60 11.01
N ASP A 5 29.89 -4.22 9.76
CA ASP A 5 29.88 -2.81 9.37
C ASP A 5 28.43 -2.27 9.35
N ALA A 6 27.46 -3.12 8.96
CA ALA A 6 26.05 -2.78 8.98
C ALA A 6 25.17 -3.92 9.50
N ILE A 7 24.15 -3.58 10.31
CA ILE A 7 23.05 -4.48 10.68
C ILE A 7 21.76 -3.88 10.14
N ILE A 8 20.97 -4.69 9.42
CA ILE A 8 19.66 -4.30 8.89
C ILE A 8 18.61 -5.16 9.57
N ILE A 9 17.66 -4.53 10.27
CA ILE A 9 16.55 -5.23 10.93
C ILE A 9 15.33 -5.13 10.03
N GLY A 10 14.94 -6.27 9.44
CA GLY A 10 13.87 -6.42 8.44
C GLY A 10 14.40 -6.56 7.01
N PHE A 11 13.81 -7.50 6.27
CA PHE A 11 14.17 -7.84 4.88
C PHE A 11 13.29 -7.10 3.85
N GLY A 12 12.82 -5.89 4.19
CA GLY A 12 11.94 -5.07 3.35
C GLY A 12 12.64 -4.52 2.10
N LYS A 13 11.90 -3.76 1.28
CA LYS A 13 12.39 -3.25 -0.01
C LYS A 13 13.66 -2.40 0.14
N ALA A 14 13.70 -1.46 1.07
CA ALA A 14 14.89 -0.64 1.30
C ALA A 14 16.04 -1.49 1.86
N GLY A 15 15.77 -2.31 2.87
CA GLY A 15 16.76 -3.11 3.56
C GLY A 15 17.52 -4.06 2.64
N LYS A 16 16.80 -4.82 1.81
CA LYS A 16 17.44 -5.76 0.88
C LYS A 16 18.29 -5.08 -0.20
N VAL A 17 17.84 -3.91 -0.70
CA VAL A 17 18.58 -3.16 -1.71
C VAL A 17 19.81 -2.50 -1.09
N LEU A 18 19.67 -1.96 0.12
CA LEU A 18 20.80 -1.39 0.88
C LEU A 18 21.84 -2.48 1.20
N ALA A 19 21.41 -3.65 1.66
CA ALA A 19 22.32 -4.77 1.92
C ALA A 19 23.15 -5.15 0.70
N ALA A 20 22.52 -5.20 -0.47
CA ALA A 20 23.20 -5.50 -1.73
C ALA A 20 24.22 -4.41 -2.10
N GLU A 21 23.86 -3.13 -1.94
CA GLU A 21 24.73 -1.99 -2.21
C GLU A 21 25.93 -1.97 -1.25
N LEU A 22 25.69 -2.14 0.06
CA LEU A 22 26.76 -2.17 1.06
C LEU A 22 27.72 -3.35 0.83
N SER A 23 27.17 -4.52 0.48
CA SER A 23 27.94 -5.70 0.11
C SER A 23 28.85 -5.45 -1.12
N ASN A 24 28.32 -4.79 -2.17
CA ASN A 24 29.11 -4.41 -3.35
C ASN A 24 30.29 -3.48 -3.00
N ARG A 25 30.19 -2.73 -1.91
CA ARG A 25 31.23 -1.84 -1.38
C ARG A 25 32.18 -2.51 -0.37
N GLY A 26 32.06 -3.82 -0.23
CA GLY A 26 32.94 -4.60 0.67
C GLY A 26 32.53 -4.60 2.14
N TRP A 27 31.39 -3.99 2.51
CA TRP A 27 30.91 -4.00 3.89
C TRP A 27 30.45 -5.39 4.31
N LYS A 28 30.76 -5.77 5.55
CA LYS A 28 30.22 -6.96 6.19
C LYS A 28 28.85 -6.65 6.75
N VAL A 29 27.81 -7.27 6.20
CA VAL A 29 26.40 -6.95 6.46
C VAL A 29 25.69 -8.10 7.13
N ALA A 30 24.95 -7.83 8.22
CA ALA A 30 23.96 -8.72 8.79
C ALA A 30 22.54 -8.25 8.43
N ILE A 31 21.69 -9.16 8.00
CA ILE A 31 20.25 -8.93 7.88
C ILE A 31 19.54 -9.82 8.89
N VAL A 32 18.64 -9.23 9.66
CA VAL A 32 17.80 -9.95 10.63
C VAL A 32 16.36 -9.90 10.15
N GLU A 33 15.77 -11.06 9.84
CA GLU A 33 14.37 -11.19 9.43
C GLU A 33 13.66 -12.20 10.34
N ARG A 34 12.50 -11.81 10.88
CA ARG A 34 11.77 -12.65 11.85
C ARG A 34 11.26 -13.97 11.29
N SER A 35 10.98 -14.04 9.99
CA SER A 35 10.36 -15.22 9.36
C SER A 35 10.91 -15.49 7.96
N LYS A 36 11.23 -16.74 7.70
CA LYS A 36 11.62 -17.20 6.35
C LYS A 36 10.51 -16.97 5.30
N THR A 37 9.25 -16.86 5.72
CA THR A 37 8.13 -16.56 4.82
C THR A 37 8.05 -15.09 4.43
N MET A 38 8.89 -14.22 5.03
CA MET A 38 8.89 -12.77 4.81
C MET A 38 10.14 -12.25 4.08
N TYR A 39 10.99 -13.12 3.53
CA TYR A 39 12.12 -12.65 2.72
C TYR A 39 11.66 -11.82 1.53
N GLY A 40 12.16 -10.58 1.45
CA GLY A 40 11.70 -9.56 0.51
C GLY A 40 10.73 -8.54 1.08
N GLY A 41 10.26 -8.73 2.33
CA GLY A 41 9.34 -7.86 3.05
C GLY A 41 7.87 -8.08 2.69
N SER A 42 6.99 -7.18 3.15
CA SER A 42 5.54 -7.30 3.00
C SER A 42 5.09 -7.29 1.54
N CYS A 43 5.70 -6.46 0.69
CA CYS A 43 5.26 -6.24 -0.69
C CYS A 43 5.13 -7.55 -1.51
N PRO A 44 6.17 -8.42 -1.62
CA PRO A 44 6.04 -9.65 -2.42
C PRO A 44 5.29 -10.77 -1.70
N ASN A 45 5.14 -10.71 -0.38
CA ASN A 45 4.64 -11.84 0.40
C ASN A 45 3.17 -11.70 0.83
N ILE A 46 2.76 -10.53 1.34
CA ILE A 46 1.47 -10.33 2.02
C ILE A 46 0.78 -9.00 1.68
N ALA A 47 1.24 -8.28 0.66
CA ALA A 47 0.68 -6.97 0.32
C ALA A 47 0.61 -6.75 -1.20
N CYS A 48 1.41 -5.86 -1.78
CA CYS A 48 1.24 -5.36 -3.15
C CYS A 48 1.14 -6.48 -4.20
N ILE A 49 2.11 -7.38 -4.26
CA ILE A 49 2.19 -8.35 -5.34
C ILE A 49 1.08 -9.41 -5.25
N PRO A 50 0.85 -10.10 -4.13
CA PRO A 50 -0.24 -11.07 -4.05
C PRO A 50 -1.61 -10.42 -4.26
N THR A 51 -1.84 -9.21 -3.75
CA THR A 51 -3.12 -8.50 -3.96
C THR A 51 -3.32 -8.17 -5.44
N LYS A 52 -2.31 -7.58 -6.12
CA LYS A 52 -2.43 -7.20 -7.54
C LYS A 52 -2.52 -8.42 -8.46
N ALA A 53 -1.87 -9.53 -8.10
CA ALA A 53 -2.05 -10.81 -8.80
C ALA A 53 -3.50 -11.30 -8.70
N LEU A 54 -4.10 -11.23 -7.51
CA LEU A 54 -5.51 -11.63 -7.33
C LEU A 54 -6.50 -10.64 -7.96
N ILE A 55 -6.22 -9.33 -7.95
CA ILE A 55 -7.02 -8.33 -8.67
C ILE A 55 -7.06 -8.65 -10.16
N HIS A 56 -5.91 -8.91 -10.79
CA HIS A 56 -5.85 -9.31 -12.19
C HIS A 56 -6.68 -10.58 -12.48
N GLU A 57 -6.61 -11.57 -11.60
CA GLU A 57 -7.43 -12.79 -11.72
C GLU A 57 -8.92 -12.51 -11.50
N ALA A 58 -9.25 -11.56 -10.62
CA ALA A 58 -10.62 -11.11 -10.39
C ALA A 58 -11.19 -10.38 -11.61
N ASP A 59 -10.38 -9.55 -12.28
CA ASP A 59 -10.78 -8.88 -13.54
C ASP A 59 -11.13 -9.92 -14.62
N ILE A 60 -10.34 -11.01 -14.72
CA ILE A 60 -10.64 -12.11 -15.62
C ILE A 60 -11.92 -12.83 -15.18
N SER A 61 -12.07 -13.13 -13.89
CA SER A 61 -13.22 -13.82 -13.33
C SER A 61 -14.52 -13.02 -13.52
N SER A 62 -14.43 -11.69 -13.48
CA SER A 62 -15.59 -10.79 -13.62
C SER A 62 -16.32 -10.94 -14.97
N LEU A 63 -15.63 -11.44 -16.00
CA LEU A 63 -16.22 -11.74 -17.31
C LEU A 63 -17.16 -12.95 -17.27
N PHE A 64 -17.11 -13.74 -16.19
CA PHE A 64 -17.87 -14.98 -15.99
C PHE A 64 -18.79 -14.93 -14.77
N LEU A 65 -19.23 -13.74 -14.32
CA LEU A 65 -20.12 -13.59 -13.16
C LEU A 65 -21.52 -14.19 -13.35
N HIS A 66 -21.90 -14.52 -14.59
CA HIS A 66 -23.13 -15.25 -14.90
C HIS A 66 -23.05 -16.76 -14.57
N GLU A 67 -21.84 -17.28 -14.30
CA GLU A 67 -21.64 -18.65 -13.91
C GLU A 67 -22.05 -18.89 -12.44
N ASP A 68 -22.33 -20.16 -12.11
CA ASP A 68 -22.71 -20.54 -10.77
C ASP A 68 -21.56 -20.43 -9.75
N TYR A 69 -21.90 -20.35 -8.47
CA TYR A 69 -20.92 -20.23 -7.40
C TYR A 69 -19.84 -21.32 -7.41
N PRO A 70 -20.08 -22.63 -7.66
CA PRO A 70 -19.03 -23.64 -7.74
C PRO A 70 -17.95 -23.32 -8.78
N LYS A 71 -18.32 -22.78 -9.94
CA LYS A 71 -17.35 -22.39 -10.97
C LYS A 71 -16.54 -21.15 -10.52
N GLN A 72 -17.20 -20.13 -9.96
CA GLN A 72 -16.55 -18.95 -9.41
C GLN A 72 -15.56 -19.34 -8.29
N ALA A 73 -15.97 -20.21 -7.36
CA ALA A 73 -15.12 -20.73 -6.30
C ALA A 73 -13.91 -21.50 -6.83
N ASN A 74 -14.07 -22.26 -7.92
CA ASN A 74 -12.95 -22.94 -8.56
C ASN A 74 -12.00 -21.96 -9.23
N MET A 75 -12.49 -20.92 -9.91
CA MET A 75 -11.64 -19.86 -10.49
C MET A 75 -10.82 -19.16 -9.40
N TYR A 76 -11.46 -18.80 -8.29
CA TYR A 76 -10.79 -18.21 -7.13
C TYR A 76 -9.70 -19.14 -6.57
N LYS A 77 -9.99 -20.42 -6.38
CA LYS A 77 -9.01 -21.41 -5.90
C LYS A 77 -7.79 -21.53 -6.83
N GLN A 78 -8.00 -21.47 -8.15
CA GLN A 78 -6.92 -21.46 -9.13
C GLN A 78 -6.12 -20.14 -9.07
N ALA A 79 -6.78 -19.02 -8.84
CA ALA A 79 -6.11 -17.72 -8.64
C ALA A 79 -5.21 -17.74 -7.40
N ILE A 80 -5.69 -18.28 -6.27
CA ILE A 80 -4.90 -18.48 -5.04
C ILE A 80 -3.67 -19.35 -5.32
N TYR A 81 -3.83 -20.45 -6.05
CA TYR A 81 -2.70 -21.31 -6.42
C TYR A 81 -1.64 -20.54 -7.24
N ARG A 82 -2.06 -19.79 -8.28
CA ARG A 82 -1.14 -18.98 -9.09
C ARG A 82 -0.44 -17.89 -8.28
N LYS A 83 -1.19 -17.18 -7.42
CA LYS A 83 -0.66 -16.20 -6.48
C LYS A 83 0.40 -16.81 -5.56
N ASN A 84 0.14 -17.99 -4.99
CA ASN A 84 1.08 -18.68 -4.10
C ASN A 84 2.37 -19.09 -4.83
N LYS A 85 2.27 -19.57 -6.06
CA LYS A 85 3.43 -19.89 -6.90
C LYS A 85 4.29 -18.64 -7.16
N LEU A 86 3.67 -17.53 -7.52
CA LEU A 86 4.35 -16.26 -7.77
C LEU A 86 5.06 -15.75 -6.51
N THR A 87 4.37 -15.71 -5.36
CA THR A 87 4.94 -15.20 -4.11
C THR A 87 6.09 -16.07 -3.60
N SER A 88 5.97 -17.40 -3.74
CA SER A 88 7.05 -18.32 -3.37
C SER A 88 8.29 -18.13 -4.23
N PHE A 89 8.13 -18.02 -5.55
CA PHE A 89 9.23 -17.71 -6.48
C PHE A 89 9.93 -16.40 -6.13
N LEU A 90 9.15 -15.32 -5.88
CA LEU A 90 9.73 -14.02 -5.55
C LEU A 90 10.44 -14.02 -4.20
N ARG A 91 9.93 -14.74 -3.22
CA ARG A 91 10.55 -14.92 -1.91
C ARG A 91 11.91 -15.60 -2.03
N GLU A 92 11.96 -16.73 -2.72
CA GLU A 92 13.20 -17.46 -2.96
C GLU A 92 14.22 -16.62 -3.71
N SER A 93 13.82 -15.99 -4.81
CA SER A 93 14.67 -15.08 -5.57
C SER A 93 15.24 -13.92 -4.71
N ASN A 94 14.43 -13.35 -3.78
CA ASN A 94 14.93 -12.33 -2.87
C ASN A 94 15.96 -12.88 -1.88
N TYR A 95 15.74 -14.07 -1.35
CA TYR A 95 16.67 -14.72 -0.45
C TYR A 95 18.00 -15.02 -1.16
N GLU A 96 17.95 -15.69 -2.33
CA GLU A 96 19.13 -16.05 -3.11
C GLU A 96 20.02 -14.88 -3.50
N LYS A 97 19.43 -13.75 -3.89
CA LYS A 97 20.16 -12.52 -4.27
C LYS A 97 21.10 -12.01 -3.16
N LEU A 98 20.81 -12.33 -1.91
CA LEU A 98 21.60 -11.88 -0.77
C LEU A 98 22.39 -13.01 -0.12
N SER A 99 21.84 -14.23 0.01
CA SER A 99 22.51 -15.37 0.62
C SER A 99 23.74 -15.83 -0.15
N LYS A 100 23.78 -15.60 -1.48
CA LYS A 100 24.93 -15.92 -2.35
C LYS A 100 26.10 -14.91 -2.24
N ARG A 101 25.95 -13.82 -1.45
CA ARG A 101 26.99 -12.81 -1.26
C ARG A 101 27.90 -13.18 -0.09
N PRO A 102 29.23 -13.24 -0.27
CA PRO A 102 30.14 -13.80 0.75
C PRO A 102 30.22 -12.95 2.03
N ASN A 103 29.91 -11.63 1.93
CA ASN A 103 29.96 -10.69 3.04
C ASN A 103 28.56 -10.33 3.60
N VAL A 104 27.51 -11.06 3.20
CA VAL A 104 26.16 -10.91 3.76
C VAL A 104 25.79 -12.14 4.57
N THR A 105 25.37 -11.94 5.81
CA THR A 105 24.82 -12.99 6.67
C THR A 105 23.35 -12.72 6.96
N ILE A 106 22.48 -13.67 6.66
CA ILE A 106 21.04 -13.59 6.94
C ILE A 106 20.74 -14.39 8.21
N TYR A 107 20.13 -13.73 9.19
CA TYR A 107 19.63 -14.36 10.42
C TYR A 107 18.11 -14.39 10.39
N THR A 108 17.55 -15.59 10.55
CA THR A 108 16.10 -15.76 10.68
C THR A 108 15.71 -15.82 12.14
N GLY A 109 15.34 -14.67 12.69
CA GLY A 109 15.02 -14.49 14.10
C GLY A 109 14.53 -13.08 14.41
N VAL A 110 14.16 -12.85 15.66
CA VAL A 110 13.68 -11.55 16.13
C VAL A 110 14.85 -10.71 16.65
N GLY A 111 15.08 -9.58 16.00
CA GLY A 111 16.11 -8.62 16.40
C GLY A 111 15.59 -7.59 17.39
N SER A 112 16.31 -7.37 18.49
CA SER A 112 16.01 -6.32 19.47
C SER A 112 17.31 -5.64 19.95
N PHE A 113 17.23 -4.36 20.24
CA PHE A 113 18.37 -3.62 20.80
C PHE A 113 18.69 -4.05 22.23
N THR A 114 19.95 -4.23 22.55
CA THR A 114 20.46 -4.36 23.93
C THR A 114 21.36 -3.16 24.30
N SER A 115 21.84 -2.41 23.32
CA SER A 115 22.51 -1.12 23.47
C SER A 115 22.37 -0.29 22.18
N THR A 116 23.00 0.86 22.10
CA THR A 116 22.97 1.72 20.89
C THR A 116 23.55 1.05 19.66
N ASN A 117 24.46 0.08 19.80
CA ASN A 117 25.16 -0.57 18.69
C ASN A 117 25.09 -2.11 18.73
N THR A 118 24.32 -2.69 19.67
CA THR A 118 24.22 -4.15 19.82
C THR A 118 22.77 -4.62 19.62
N ILE A 119 22.62 -5.62 18.77
CA ILE A 119 21.36 -6.29 18.49
C ILE A 119 21.41 -7.71 18.99
N LYS A 120 20.54 -8.08 19.90
CA LYS A 120 20.24 -9.46 20.23
C LYS A 120 19.30 -10.03 19.18
N VAL A 121 19.63 -11.17 18.63
CA VAL A 121 18.78 -11.92 17.71
C VAL A 121 18.35 -13.21 18.40
N THR A 122 17.06 -13.33 18.66
CA THR A 122 16.44 -14.54 19.19
C THR A 122 16.18 -15.50 18.05
N LEU A 123 16.93 -16.59 18.00
CA LEU A 123 16.84 -17.69 17.03
C LEU A 123 16.16 -18.90 17.66
N PRO A 124 15.65 -19.86 16.87
CA PRO A 124 15.08 -21.11 17.40
C PRO A 124 16.07 -21.89 18.30
N ASP A 125 17.35 -21.84 17.99
CA ASP A 125 18.40 -22.62 18.65
C ASP A 125 19.18 -21.82 19.73
N GLY A 126 18.68 -20.64 20.10
CA GLY A 126 19.26 -19.78 21.13
C GLY A 126 19.59 -18.38 20.66
N ASP A 127 19.86 -17.49 21.59
CA ASP A 127 20.13 -16.08 21.34
C ASP A 127 21.59 -15.85 20.89
N ILE A 128 21.77 -14.91 19.98
CA ILE A 128 23.09 -14.40 19.58
C ILE A 128 23.14 -12.88 19.68
N GLU A 129 24.32 -12.33 19.89
CA GLU A 129 24.54 -10.86 19.85
C GLU A 129 25.38 -10.46 18.64
N LEU A 130 24.89 -9.41 17.96
CA LEU A 130 25.52 -8.77 16.81
C LEU A 130 25.86 -7.34 17.18
N GLN A 131 27.10 -6.90 16.86
CA GLN A 131 27.51 -5.51 17.00
C GLN A 131 27.67 -4.88 15.63
N GLY A 132 27.02 -3.72 15.41
CA GLY A 132 27.06 -2.96 14.16
C GLY A 132 27.66 -1.59 14.31
N LYS A 133 28.42 -1.13 13.30
CA LYS A 133 28.85 0.27 13.21
C LYS A 133 27.70 1.17 12.77
N GLU A 134 26.90 0.73 11.80
CA GLU A 134 25.67 1.38 11.33
C GLU A 134 24.50 0.40 11.48
N ILE A 135 23.33 0.88 11.91
CA ILE A 135 22.13 0.05 12.11
C ILE A 135 20.98 0.68 11.34
N PHE A 136 20.25 -0.15 10.56
CA PHE A 136 19.17 0.26 9.71
C PHE A 136 17.88 -0.48 10.10
N ILE A 137 16.85 0.25 10.51
CA ILE A 137 15.56 -0.31 10.92
C ILE A 137 14.62 -0.27 9.72
N ASN A 138 14.19 -1.45 9.25
CA ASN A 138 13.27 -1.61 8.11
C ASN A 138 12.17 -2.65 8.41
N THR A 139 11.65 -2.61 9.62
CA THR A 139 10.65 -3.57 10.12
C THR A 139 9.24 -3.36 9.56
N GLY A 140 9.01 -2.22 8.88
CA GLY A 140 7.76 -1.95 8.17
C GLY A 140 6.59 -1.61 9.10
N SER A 141 5.40 -2.08 8.74
CA SER A 141 4.14 -1.81 9.42
C SER A 141 3.33 -3.09 9.66
N THR A 142 2.37 -3.01 10.57
CA THR A 142 1.42 -4.09 10.90
C THR A 142 -0.01 -3.56 10.87
N PRO A 143 -1.03 -4.41 10.55
CA PRO A 143 -2.43 -4.00 10.64
C PRO A 143 -2.80 -3.50 12.04
N ILE A 144 -3.65 -2.49 12.10
CA ILE A 144 -4.33 -2.08 13.33
C ILE A 144 -5.51 -3.01 13.54
N ILE A 145 -5.55 -3.68 14.69
CA ILE A 145 -6.70 -4.49 15.12
C ILE A 145 -7.50 -3.65 16.11
N PRO A 146 -8.71 -3.22 15.73
CA PRO A 146 -9.55 -2.40 16.62
C PRO A 146 -10.05 -3.21 17.80
N ALA A 147 -10.47 -2.50 18.85
CA ALA A 147 -11.10 -3.10 20.01
C ALA A 147 -12.59 -3.38 19.69
N ILE A 148 -12.85 -4.53 19.07
CA ILE A 148 -14.19 -5.06 18.77
C ILE A 148 -14.39 -6.31 19.58
N ASP A 149 -15.50 -6.44 20.30
CA ASP A 149 -15.80 -7.61 21.11
C ASP A 149 -15.87 -8.87 20.24
N GLY A 150 -15.27 -9.96 20.68
CA GLY A 150 -15.24 -11.23 19.94
C GLY A 150 -14.18 -11.31 18.83
N ILE A 151 -13.50 -10.22 18.46
CA ILE A 151 -12.54 -10.20 17.33
C ILE A 151 -11.40 -11.21 17.47
N LYS A 152 -10.91 -11.47 18.70
CA LYS A 152 -9.82 -12.40 18.97
C LYS A 152 -10.25 -13.86 19.03
N GLN A 153 -11.53 -14.11 19.31
CA GLN A 153 -12.13 -15.41 19.48
C GLN A 153 -12.62 -15.99 18.13
N SER A 154 -13.01 -15.10 17.20
CA SER A 154 -13.54 -15.49 15.91
C SER A 154 -12.49 -16.14 15.00
N GLN A 155 -12.89 -17.24 14.35
CA GLN A 155 -12.13 -17.94 13.32
C GLN A 155 -12.43 -17.40 11.90
N LYS A 156 -13.33 -16.42 11.78
CA LYS A 156 -13.82 -15.84 10.52
C LYS A 156 -13.31 -14.42 10.31
N VAL A 157 -12.44 -13.92 11.19
CA VAL A 157 -11.84 -12.58 11.10
C VAL A 157 -10.44 -12.66 10.51
N TYR A 158 -10.21 -11.86 9.50
CA TYR A 158 -8.96 -11.82 8.74
C TYR A 158 -8.40 -10.39 8.68
N THR A 159 -7.09 -10.28 8.61
CA THR A 159 -6.37 -9.09 8.14
C THR A 159 -6.14 -9.19 6.64
N SER A 160 -5.68 -8.10 6.00
CA SER A 160 -5.29 -8.15 4.58
C SER A 160 -4.25 -9.25 4.27
N ALA A 161 -3.35 -9.54 5.21
CA ALA A 161 -2.35 -10.58 5.05
C ALA A 161 -2.94 -11.99 5.14
N THR A 162 -3.78 -12.25 6.15
CA THR A 162 -4.37 -13.59 6.35
C THR A 162 -5.51 -13.87 5.37
N MET A 163 -6.22 -12.86 4.90
CA MET A 163 -7.27 -13.03 3.89
C MET A 163 -6.71 -13.49 2.52
N LEU A 164 -5.45 -13.13 2.21
CA LEU A 164 -4.76 -13.61 1.02
C LEU A 164 -4.42 -15.11 1.05
N GLU A 165 -4.50 -15.75 2.21
CA GLU A 165 -4.23 -17.20 2.37
C GLU A 165 -5.52 -18.04 2.40
N VAL A 166 -6.69 -17.40 2.41
CA VAL A 166 -7.99 -18.11 2.37
C VAL A 166 -8.22 -18.62 0.95
N ASP A 167 -8.43 -19.93 0.81
CA ASP A 167 -8.63 -20.62 -0.48
C ASP A 167 -10.12 -20.91 -0.78
N LEU A 168 -10.98 -20.65 0.19
CA LEU A 168 -12.43 -20.76 0.06
C LEU A 168 -13.03 -19.38 -0.24
N LEU A 169 -13.67 -19.22 -1.39
CA LEU A 169 -14.34 -17.97 -1.75
C LEU A 169 -15.50 -17.70 -0.79
N PRO A 170 -15.50 -16.60 0.00
CA PRO A 170 -16.66 -16.25 0.81
C PRO A 170 -17.83 -15.86 -0.09
N LYS A 171 -19.05 -16.34 0.19
CA LYS A 171 -20.25 -15.87 -0.50
C LYS A 171 -20.59 -14.43 -0.15
N HIS A 172 -20.38 -14.08 1.13
CA HIS A 172 -20.54 -12.72 1.62
C HIS A 172 -19.33 -12.31 2.47
N LEU A 173 -18.54 -11.35 1.94
CA LEU A 173 -17.42 -10.74 2.64
C LEU A 173 -17.85 -9.42 3.26
N ILE A 174 -17.66 -9.28 4.59
CA ILE A 174 -17.85 -8.02 5.30
C ILE A 174 -16.46 -7.37 5.48
N ILE A 175 -16.31 -6.10 5.13
CA ILE A 175 -15.05 -5.36 5.26
C ILE A 175 -15.24 -4.23 6.26
N VAL A 176 -14.43 -4.20 7.31
CA VAL A 176 -14.41 -3.13 8.31
C VAL A 176 -13.27 -2.17 7.97
N GLY A 177 -13.63 -0.97 7.48
CA GLY A 177 -12.73 0.08 7.00
C GLY A 177 -12.81 0.30 5.49
N GLY A 178 -13.26 1.48 5.08
CA GLY A 178 -13.41 1.95 3.68
C GLY A 178 -12.18 2.66 3.13
N GLY A 179 -10.98 2.40 3.70
CA GLY A 179 -9.71 2.89 3.16
C GLY A 179 -9.27 2.12 1.89
N TYR A 180 -8.19 2.56 1.25
CA TYR A 180 -7.75 2.01 -0.04
C TYR A 180 -7.57 0.48 -0.04
N ILE A 181 -7.01 -0.09 1.04
CA ILE A 181 -6.89 -1.56 1.17
C ILE A 181 -8.27 -2.22 1.19
N GLY A 182 -9.21 -1.69 1.98
CA GLY A 182 -10.58 -2.22 2.04
C GLY A 182 -11.27 -2.16 0.68
N LEU A 183 -11.10 -1.07 -0.06
CA LEU A 183 -11.72 -0.89 -1.38
C LEU A 183 -11.08 -1.79 -2.45
N GLU A 184 -9.76 -2.01 -2.42
CA GLU A 184 -9.09 -2.99 -3.31
C GLU A 184 -9.62 -4.41 -3.07
N PHE A 185 -9.74 -4.82 -1.80
CA PHE A 185 -10.32 -6.13 -1.47
C PHE A 185 -11.81 -6.20 -1.84
N ALA A 186 -12.57 -5.12 -1.65
CA ALA A 186 -13.97 -5.08 -2.05
C ALA A 186 -14.13 -5.30 -3.56
N SER A 187 -13.36 -4.57 -4.38
CA SER A 187 -13.35 -4.71 -5.83
C SER A 187 -12.94 -6.13 -6.26
N MET A 188 -11.86 -6.64 -5.67
CA MET A 188 -11.32 -7.97 -5.95
C MET A 188 -12.33 -9.09 -5.65
N TYR A 189 -12.95 -9.10 -4.47
CA TYR A 189 -13.88 -10.16 -4.10
C TYR A 189 -15.21 -10.06 -4.85
N ALA A 190 -15.68 -8.85 -5.14
CA ALA A 190 -16.84 -8.67 -6.03
C ALA A 190 -16.53 -9.19 -7.44
N GLY A 191 -15.33 -8.98 -7.98
CA GLY A 191 -14.88 -9.54 -9.25
C GLY A 191 -14.84 -11.07 -9.28
N PHE A 192 -14.62 -11.72 -8.13
CA PHE A 192 -14.77 -13.19 -8.01
C PHE A 192 -16.22 -13.66 -7.76
N GLY A 193 -17.19 -12.75 -7.60
CA GLY A 193 -18.60 -13.07 -7.42
C GLY A 193 -19.07 -13.11 -5.97
N SER A 194 -18.26 -12.68 -4.99
CA SER A 194 -18.74 -12.50 -3.61
C SER A 194 -19.68 -11.31 -3.51
N LYS A 195 -20.73 -11.43 -2.70
CA LYS A 195 -21.39 -10.25 -2.14
C LYS A 195 -20.42 -9.53 -1.21
N VAL A 196 -20.33 -8.21 -1.30
CA VAL A 196 -19.39 -7.43 -0.48
C VAL A 196 -20.12 -6.27 0.20
N THR A 197 -19.94 -6.14 1.51
CA THR A 197 -20.40 -4.99 2.29
C THR A 197 -19.21 -4.35 3.01
N VAL A 198 -18.99 -3.05 2.77
CA VAL A 198 -17.96 -2.25 3.41
C VAL A 198 -18.59 -1.37 4.47
N LEU A 199 -18.12 -1.50 5.72
CA LEU A 199 -18.50 -0.63 6.85
C LEU A 199 -17.41 0.42 7.05
N GLU A 200 -17.77 1.70 6.93
CA GLU A 200 -16.88 2.83 7.15
C GLU A 200 -17.42 3.69 8.31
N GLY A 201 -16.59 3.89 9.32
CA GLY A 201 -16.96 4.67 10.52
C GLY A 201 -17.08 6.18 10.26
N GLY A 202 -16.46 6.68 9.21
CA GLY A 202 -16.53 8.07 8.80
C GLY A 202 -17.83 8.39 8.04
N ASN A 203 -18.17 9.68 8.02
CA ASN A 203 -19.35 10.19 7.29
C ASN A 203 -19.03 10.53 5.81
N LYS A 204 -17.78 10.44 5.40
CA LYS A 204 -17.34 10.73 4.02
C LYS A 204 -16.62 9.53 3.43
N PHE A 205 -17.08 9.10 2.27
CA PHE A 205 -16.39 8.11 1.46
C PHE A 205 -15.11 8.72 0.85
N MET A 206 -13.99 8.02 0.95
CA MET A 206 -12.67 8.46 0.43
C MET A 206 -12.39 9.94 0.79
N PRO A 207 -12.22 10.29 2.07
CA PRO A 207 -12.17 11.68 2.54
C PRO A 207 -11.00 12.49 1.97
N ASN A 208 -9.95 11.84 1.50
CA ASN A 208 -8.76 12.46 0.94
C ASN A 208 -8.85 12.74 -0.57
N GLU A 209 -9.92 12.27 -1.23
CA GLU A 209 -10.16 12.51 -2.65
C GLU A 209 -11.11 13.69 -2.87
N ASP A 210 -11.01 14.35 -4.02
CA ASP A 210 -12.02 15.30 -4.45
C ASP A 210 -13.41 14.68 -4.49
N ARG A 211 -14.44 15.43 -4.11
CA ARG A 211 -15.81 14.88 -3.94
C ARG A 211 -16.41 14.31 -5.23
N ASP A 212 -16.13 14.93 -6.37
CA ASP A 212 -16.55 14.45 -7.69
C ASP A 212 -15.91 13.08 -8.01
N ILE A 213 -14.62 12.93 -7.74
CA ILE A 213 -13.89 11.66 -7.89
C ILE A 213 -14.45 10.60 -6.92
N ALA A 214 -14.55 10.91 -5.63
CA ALA A 214 -15.06 9.97 -4.63
C ALA A 214 -16.48 9.49 -4.95
N ASN A 215 -17.35 10.39 -5.41
CA ASN A 215 -18.71 10.04 -5.82
C ASN A 215 -18.69 9.13 -7.06
N SER A 216 -17.86 9.44 -8.08
CA SER A 216 -17.71 8.60 -9.26
C SER A 216 -17.24 7.18 -8.90
N VAL A 217 -16.25 7.04 -7.99
CA VAL A 217 -15.81 5.74 -7.48
C VAL A 217 -16.96 5.01 -6.77
N LYS A 218 -17.68 5.69 -5.88
CA LYS A 218 -18.79 5.10 -5.12
C LYS A 218 -19.90 4.58 -6.05
N ASP A 219 -20.23 5.33 -7.09
CA ASP A 219 -21.26 4.95 -8.06
C ASP A 219 -20.85 3.73 -8.88
N VAL A 220 -19.58 3.65 -9.30
CA VAL A 220 -19.03 2.48 -10.00
C VAL A 220 -19.06 1.26 -9.09
N MET A 221 -18.56 1.37 -7.86
CA MET A 221 -18.57 0.26 -6.89
C MET A 221 -19.98 -0.24 -6.60
N LYS A 222 -20.95 0.68 -6.46
CA LYS A 222 -22.37 0.32 -6.27
C LYS A 222 -22.93 -0.46 -7.48
N ARG A 223 -22.63 -0.03 -8.71
CA ARG A 223 -23.02 -0.76 -9.93
C ARG A 223 -22.43 -2.17 -9.99
N LYS A 224 -21.23 -2.35 -9.41
CA LYS A 224 -20.57 -3.67 -9.29
C LYS A 224 -21.07 -4.50 -8.08
N GLY A 225 -22.15 -4.08 -7.43
CA GLY A 225 -22.78 -4.82 -6.33
C GLY A 225 -22.09 -4.67 -4.98
N ILE A 226 -21.16 -3.73 -4.83
CA ILE A 226 -20.48 -3.46 -3.56
C ILE A 226 -21.33 -2.46 -2.75
N GLU A 227 -21.77 -2.88 -1.58
CA GLU A 227 -22.51 -2.04 -0.64
C GLU A 227 -21.51 -1.27 0.27
N ILE A 228 -21.66 0.05 0.34
CA ILE A 228 -20.84 0.90 1.21
C ILE A 228 -21.74 1.59 2.23
N ARG A 229 -21.54 1.29 3.51
CA ARG A 229 -22.25 1.87 4.65
C ARG A 229 -21.31 2.83 5.38
N LEU A 230 -21.59 4.12 5.31
CA LEU A 230 -20.91 5.17 6.06
C LEU A 230 -21.50 5.28 7.46
N ASN A 231 -20.85 6.04 8.36
CA ASN A 231 -21.24 6.19 9.78
C ASN A 231 -21.42 4.85 10.51
N SER A 232 -20.78 3.78 10.04
CA SER A 232 -20.99 2.42 10.54
C SER A 232 -19.79 1.94 11.35
N ARG A 233 -19.96 1.84 12.69
CA ARG A 233 -18.91 1.41 13.62
C ARG A 233 -19.15 0.00 14.07
N ALA A 234 -18.25 -0.92 13.74
CA ALA A 234 -18.26 -2.29 14.24
C ALA A 234 -18.11 -2.34 15.77
N GLN A 235 -18.93 -3.13 16.45
CA GLN A 235 -19.01 -3.25 17.90
C GLN A 235 -18.66 -4.64 18.41
N SER A 236 -19.28 -5.68 17.85
CA SER A 236 -19.03 -7.06 18.26
C SER A 236 -19.12 -8.04 17.11
N ILE A 237 -18.44 -9.17 17.26
CA ILE A 237 -18.35 -10.25 16.30
C ILE A 237 -18.68 -11.56 17.02
N HIS A 238 -19.55 -12.36 16.42
CA HIS A 238 -19.95 -13.65 16.94
C HIS A 238 -19.98 -14.68 15.82
N ASP A 239 -19.18 -15.75 15.97
CA ASP A 239 -19.21 -16.88 15.03
C ASP A 239 -20.49 -17.68 15.21
N THR A 240 -21.11 -18.06 14.10
CA THR A 240 -22.27 -18.94 14.03
C THR A 240 -21.88 -20.29 13.44
N ASN A 241 -22.79 -21.27 13.43
CA ASN A 241 -22.52 -22.56 12.79
C ASN A 241 -22.17 -22.44 11.30
N ASP A 242 -22.79 -21.49 10.60
CA ASP A 242 -22.72 -21.36 9.15
C ASP A 242 -21.89 -20.14 8.69
N GLY A 243 -21.41 -19.29 9.63
CA GLY A 243 -20.68 -18.07 9.25
C GLY A 243 -20.31 -17.20 10.45
N VAL A 244 -20.54 -15.91 10.31
CA VAL A 244 -20.22 -14.90 11.34
C VAL A 244 -21.25 -13.77 11.29
N THR A 245 -21.73 -13.34 12.46
CA THR A 245 -22.56 -12.15 12.62
C THR A 245 -21.69 -11.01 13.15
N LEU A 246 -21.75 -9.84 12.48
CA LEU A 246 -21.13 -8.61 12.96
C LEU A 246 -22.23 -7.64 13.38
N THR A 247 -22.14 -7.16 14.63
CA THR A 247 -22.96 -6.05 15.12
C THR A 247 -22.22 -4.74 14.91
N TYR A 248 -22.90 -3.75 14.35
CA TYR A 248 -22.38 -2.39 14.20
C TYR A 248 -23.45 -1.36 14.58
N SER A 249 -23.04 -0.15 14.85
CA SER A 249 -23.98 0.95 15.10
C SER A 249 -23.80 2.08 14.10
N ASP A 250 -24.88 2.79 13.82
CA ASP A 250 -24.79 4.11 13.20
C ASP A 250 -24.14 5.08 14.21
N VAL A 251 -23.10 5.79 13.76
CA VAL A 251 -22.35 6.73 14.63
C VAL A 251 -23.18 7.96 14.99
N SER A 252 -24.21 8.30 14.17
CA SER A 252 -25.02 9.52 14.33
C SER A 252 -26.07 9.39 15.43
N ASP A 253 -26.66 8.20 15.63
CA ASP A 253 -27.75 7.98 16.57
C ASP A 253 -27.56 6.77 17.50
N GLY A 254 -26.48 5.99 17.29
CA GLY A 254 -26.19 4.80 18.07
C GLY A 254 -27.07 3.59 17.78
N THR A 255 -27.93 3.65 16.76
CA THR A 255 -28.83 2.55 16.39
C THR A 255 -28.02 1.29 16.04
N PRO A 256 -28.28 0.14 16.70
CA PRO A 256 -27.58 -1.10 16.40
C PRO A 256 -28.16 -1.80 15.16
N TYR A 257 -27.26 -2.38 14.38
CA TYR A 257 -27.58 -3.19 13.21
C TYR A 257 -26.77 -4.48 13.24
N PHE A 258 -27.26 -5.49 12.51
CA PHE A 258 -26.61 -6.78 12.37
C PHE A 258 -26.38 -7.10 10.90
N ILE A 259 -25.29 -7.78 10.61
CA ILE A 259 -24.98 -8.27 9.27
C ILE A 259 -24.30 -9.63 9.36
N ASP A 260 -24.82 -10.59 8.60
CA ASP A 260 -24.27 -11.95 8.52
C ASP A 260 -23.37 -12.09 7.28
N GLY A 261 -22.29 -12.85 7.43
CA GLY A 261 -21.35 -13.14 6.35
C GLY A 261 -20.57 -14.42 6.60
N ASP A 262 -19.71 -14.76 5.66
CA ASP A 262 -18.82 -15.92 5.75
C ASP A 262 -17.44 -15.56 6.28
N ALA A 263 -17.04 -14.30 6.08
CA ALA A 263 -15.73 -13.78 6.48
C ALA A 263 -15.82 -12.27 6.78
N ILE A 264 -14.96 -11.81 7.70
CA ILE A 264 -14.78 -10.40 8.02
C ILE A 264 -13.32 -10.02 7.75
N LEU A 265 -13.10 -9.00 6.92
CA LEU A 265 -11.80 -8.39 6.70
C LEU A 265 -11.65 -7.14 7.55
N ILE A 266 -10.62 -7.07 8.38
CA ILE A 266 -10.23 -5.86 9.12
C ILE A 266 -9.25 -5.05 8.28
N ALA A 267 -9.68 -3.89 7.80
CA ALA A 267 -8.93 -2.95 6.96
C ALA A 267 -8.87 -1.53 7.55
N THR A 268 -8.80 -1.42 8.88
CA THR A 268 -8.89 -0.18 9.67
C THR A 268 -7.56 0.59 9.78
N GLY A 269 -6.62 0.31 8.89
CA GLY A 269 -5.33 0.99 8.83
C GLY A 269 -4.15 0.15 9.30
N ARG A 270 -2.97 0.78 9.31
CA ARG A 270 -1.70 0.15 9.65
C ARG A 270 -0.91 1.06 10.60
N LYS A 271 -0.05 0.47 11.42
CA LYS A 271 0.85 1.17 12.33
C LYS A 271 2.29 0.66 12.20
N PRO A 272 3.30 1.47 12.58
CA PRO A 272 4.70 1.06 12.57
C PRO A 272 4.96 -0.21 13.40
N MET A 273 5.81 -1.09 12.89
CA MET A 273 6.20 -2.35 13.55
C MET A 273 7.42 -2.14 14.43
N ILE A 274 7.22 -1.67 15.65
CA ILE A 274 8.28 -1.35 16.61
C ILE A 274 8.28 -2.25 17.86
N LYS A 275 7.25 -3.08 18.04
CA LYS A 275 6.94 -3.78 19.30
C LYS A 275 8.12 -4.56 19.88
N ASP A 276 8.86 -5.29 19.05
CA ASP A 276 9.90 -6.21 19.53
C ASP A 276 11.32 -5.60 19.45
N LEU A 277 11.45 -4.32 19.05
CA LEU A 277 12.73 -3.69 18.79
C LEU A 277 13.49 -3.26 20.07
N ASN A 278 12.78 -3.05 21.20
CA ASN A 278 13.36 -2.50 22.44
C ASN A 278 14.15 -1.18 22.19
N LEU A 279 13.47 -0.23 21.51
CA LEU A 279 14.09 1.05 21.08
C LEU A 279 14.68 1.85 22.24
N SER A 280 14.12 1.71 23.47
CA SER A 280 14.60 2.38 24.67
C SER A 280 16.04 2.00 25.04
N ALA A 281 16.45 0.74 24.82
CA ALA A 281 17.83 0.30 25.06
C ALA A 281 18.85 0.98 24.12
N ALA A 282 18.39 1.44 22.97
CA ALA A 282 19.20 2.21 22.03
C ALA A 282 19.02 3.73 22.16
N GLY A 283 18.11 4.20 23.03
CA GLY A 283 17.76 5.61 23.14
C GLY A 283 17.06 6.20 21.91
N VAL A 284 16.50 5.36 21.03
CA VAL A 284 15.79 5.79 19.82
C VAL A 284 14.39 6.28 20.17
N THR A 285 14.05 7.48 19.72
CA THR A 285 12.75 8.12 19.98
C THR A 285 11.71 7.77 18.92
N VAL A 286 10.44 7.81 19.33
CA VAL A 286 9.27 7.68 18.45
C VAL A 286 8.47 8.98 18.46
N ASP A 287 7.74 9.23 17.38
CA ASP A 287 6.82 10.36 17.28
C ASP A 287 5.47 10.09 17.99
N ALA A 288 4.57 11.07 17.95
CA ALA A 288 3.25 10.97 18.57
C ALA A 288 2.35 9.87 17.94
N ASN A 289 2.67 9.41 16.73
CA ASN A 289 1.96 8.36 16.02
C ASN A 289 2.59 6.96 16.23
N GLY A 290 3.66 6.89 17.05
CA GLY A 290 4.38 5.66 17.33
C GLY A 290 5.34 5.23 16.22
N ALA A 291 5.67 6.11 15.27
CA ALA A 291 6.69 5.87 14.27
C ALA A 291 8.09 6.28 14.78
N ILE A 292 9.13 5.64 14.26
CA ILE A 292 10.50 6.04 14.60
C ILE A 292 10.75 7.46 14.06
N ALA A 293 11.07 8.39 14.97
CA ALA A 293 11.37 9.77 14.61
C ALA A 293 12.69 9.84 13.83
N VAL A 294 12.66 10.47 12.65
CA VAL A 294 13.84 10.64 11.79
C VAL A 294 13.95 12.07 11.27
N SER A 295 15.17 12.48 10.94
CA SER A 295 15.43 13.69 10.16
C SER A 295 15.01 13.50 8.69
N ASP A 296 15.02 14.59 7.91
CA ASP A 296 14.77 14.53 6.46
C ASP A 296 15.76 13.63 5.72
N GLN A 297 16.94 13.39 6.29
CA GLN A 297 17.97 12.48 5.79
C GLN A 297 17.80 11.04 6.31
N LEU A 298 16.72 10.73 7.05
CA LEU A 298 16.37 9.40 7.59
C LEU A 298 17.25 8.91 8.75
N ARG A 299 17.98 9.81 9.42
CA ARG A 299 18.69 9.50 10.67
C ARG A 299 17.74 9.62 11.85
N THR A 300 17.87 8.72 12.82
CA THR A 300 17.23 8.88 14.12
C THR A 300 17.98 9.92 14.97
N ASN A 301 17.52 10.14 16.20
CA ASN A 301 18.27 10.95 17.19
C ASN A 301 19.60 10.30 17.61
N VAL A 302 19.84 9.03 17.26
CA VAL A 302 21.10 8.32 17.46
C VAL A 302 21.88 8.27 16.15
N PRO A 303 23.04 8.93 16.01
CA PRO A 303 23.64 9.26 14.70
C PRO A 303 23.94 8.09 13.76
N HIS A 304 24.20 6.87 14.27
CA HIS A 304 24.50 5.67 13.48
C HIS A 304 23.27 4.75 13.33
N ILE A 305 22.09 5.19 13.78
CA ILE A 305 20.84 4.44 13.63
C ILE A 305 19.91 5.17 12.65
N TRP A 306 19.43 4.44 11.65
CA TRP A 306 18.58 4.92 10.59
C TRP A 306 17.24 4.17 10.59
N ALA A 307 16.17 4.83 10.12
CA ALA A 307 14.93 4.13 9.87
C ALA A 307 14.44 4.41 8.44
N MET A 308 13.91 3.36 7.78
CA MET A 308 13.49 3.39 6.39
C MET A 308 12.23 2.53 6.15
N GLY A 309 11.40 2.95 5.20
CA GLY A 309 10.10 2.35 4.92
C GLY A 309 9.06 2.73 5.97
N ASP A 310 8.00 1.92 6.08
CA ASP A 310 6.80 2.25 6.86
C ASP A 310 7.04 2.47 8.36
N VAL A 311 8.13 1.96 8.91
CA VAL A 311 8.45 2.07 10.35
C VAL A 311 8.69 3.51 10.81
N LYS A 312 9.09 4.41 9.89
CA LYS A 312 9.27 5.85 10.15
C LYS A 312 8.00 6.68 9.95
N GLY A 313 6.87 6.02 9.65
CA GLY A 313 5.62 6.73 9.35
C GLY A 313 5.57 7.34 7.95
N GLY A 314 4.55 8.19 7.72
CA GLY A 314 4.26 8.77 6.42
C GLY A 314 3.57 7.79 5.47
N PRO A 315 3.49 8.11 4.16
CA PRO A 315 2.84 7.25 3.18
C PRO A 315 3.54 5.90 3.04
N GLN A 316 2.75 4.81 3.10
CA GLN A 316 3.27 3.43 3.16
C GLN A 316 3.32 2.80 1.77
N PHE A 317 4.29 3.23 0.96
CA PHE A 317 4.48 2.74 -0.40
C PHE A 317 5.86 2.09 -0.60
N THR A 318 5.89 0.98 -1.33
CA THR A 318 7.13 0.24 -1.63
C THR A 318 8.16 1.08 -2.37
N TYR A 319 7.73 1.97 -3.27
CA TYR A 319 8.63 2.85 -4.01
C TYR A 319 9.19 3.98 -3.13
N LEU A 320 8.47 4.43 -2.09
CA LEU A 320 9.04 5.33 -1.08
C LEU A 320 10.08 4.64 -0.22
N SER A 321 9.82 3.38 0.17
CA SER A 321 10.85 2.58 0.84
C SER A 321 12.11 2.40 -0.03
N LEU A 322 11.96 2.22 -1.36
CA LEU A 322 13.10 2.21 -2.28
C LEU A 322 13.81 3.57 -2.35
N ASP A 323 13.06 4.65 -2.28
CA ASP A 323 13.64 5.99 -2.28
C ASP A 323 14.35 6.32 -0.97
N ASP A 324 13.87 5.81 0.16
CA ASP A 324 14.60 5.85 1.44
C ASP A 324 16.00 5.26 1.31
N PHE A 325 16.12 4.10 0.63
CA PHE A 325 17.43 3.55 0.29
C PHE A 325 18.29 4.55 -0.53
N ARG A 326 17.70 5.23 -1.51
CA ARG A 326 18.44 6.18 -2.35
C ARG A 326 18.94 7.39 -1.55
N ILE A 327 18.14 7.88 -0.59
CA ILE A 327 18.55 8.93 0.34
C ILE A 327 19.71 8.44 1.21
N ILE A 328 19.57 7.30 1.87
CA ILE A 328 20.61 6.73 2.74
C ILE A 328 21.91 6.48 1.95
N ARG A 329 21.81 5.93 0.73
CA ARG A 329 22.98 5.76 -0.15
C ARG A 329 23.68 7.09 -0.44
N ASN A 330 22.93 8.16 -0.71
CA ASN A 330 23.49 9.48 -0.94
C ASN A 330 24.15 10.04 0.32
N GLN A 331 23.53 9.86 1.49
CA GLN A 331 24.07 10.28 2.78
C GLN A 331 25.37 9.54 3.17
N LEU A 332 25.46 8.25 2.85
CA LEU A 332 26.65 7.45 3.17
C LEU A 332 27.80 7.65 2.17
N PHE A 333 27.50 7.79 0.88
CA PHE A 333 28.49 7.68 -0.20
C PHE A 333 28.42 8.79 -1.26
N GLY A 334 27.44 9.68 -1.17
CA GLY A 334 27.23 10.76 -2.13
C GLY A 334 27.59 12.14 -1.57
N ASP A 335 27.01 13.17 -2.16
CA ASP A 335 27.20 14.58 -1.78
C ASP A 335 26.38 15.02 -0.55
N LYS A 336 25.58 14.11 0.03
CA LYS A 336 24.74 14.29 1.23
C LYS A 336 23.62 15.33 1.10
N LYS A 337 23.26 15.73 -0.12
CA LYS A 337 22.22 16.74 -0.35
C LYS A 337 20.81 16.16 -0.44
N ARG A 338 20.69 14.88 -0.83
CA ARG A 338 19.40 14.25 -1.02
C ARG A 338 18.65 14.01 0.28
N ASP A 339 17.37 14.40 0.32
CA ASP A 339 16.49 14.21 1.46
C ASP A 339 15.04 13.88 1.02
N ILE A 340 14.11 13.79 1.98
CA ILE A 340 12.70 13.48 1.71
C ILE A 340 11.97 14.58 0.94
N GLY A 341 12.41 15.83 1.01
CA GLY A 341 11.84 16.96 0.28
C GLY A 341 11.97 16.82 -1.24
N ASP A 342 12.99 16.11 -1.72
CA ASP A 342 13.19 15.85 -3.15
C ASP A 342 12.12 14.97 -3.79
N ARG A 343 11.28 14.31 -3.00
CA ARG A 343 10.26 13.35 -3.47
C ARG A 343 9.05 13.99 -4.10
N THR A 344 8.69 15.19 -3.69
CA THR A 344 7.42 15.84 -4.07
C THR A 344 7.40 16.22 -5.56
N PRO A 345 6.29 16.03 -6.25
CA PRO A 345 5.09 15.30 -5.81
C PRO A 345 5.24 13.77 -5.93
N VAL A 346 4.51 13.02 -5.09
CA VAL A 346 4.50 11.55 -5.07
C VAL A 346 3.19 11.04 -5.65
N PRO A 347 3.18 10.28 -6.75
CA PRO A 347 1.97 9.65 -7.25
C PRO A 347 1.56 8.45 -6.40
N TYR A 348 0.26 8.12 -6.39
CA TYR A 348 -0.24 6.86 -5.87
C TYR A 348 -1.34 6.27 -6.76
N ALA A 349 -1.59 4.97 -6.61
CA ALA A 349 -2.68 4.28 -7.27
C ALA A 349 -3.40 3.34 -6.29
N VAL A 350 -4.72 3.25 -6.44
CA VAL A 350 -5.63 2.33 -5.78
C VAL A 350 -6.17 1.39 -6.84
N PHE A 351 -5.92 0.10 -6.67
CA PHE A 351 -6.23 -0.91 -7.68
C PHE A 351 -7.65 -1.47 -7.50
N ILE A 352 -8.62 -0.58 -7.61
CA ILE A 352 -10.04 -0.91 -7.81
C ILE A 352 -10.31 -1.04 -9.33
N ASP A 353 -11.49 -1.40 -9.75
CA ASP A 353 -11.86 -1.53 -11.14
C ASP A 353 -12.93 -0.48 -11.54
N PRO A 354 -12.56 0.50 -12.43
CA PRO A 354 -11.24 0.78 -12.95
C PRO A 354 -10.27 1.32 -11.88
N PRO A 355 -8.94 1.30 -12.12
CA PRO A 355 -7.97 1.84 -11.17
C PRO A 355 -8.09 3.35 -11.00
N LEU A 356 -7.88 3.82 -9.75
CA LEU A 356 -7.75 5.23 -9.42
C LEU A 356 -6.27 5.57 -9.21
N ALA A 357 -5.79 6.63 -9.84
CA ALA A 357 -4.45 7.16 -9.60
C ALA A 357 -4.48 8.67 -9.40
N HIS A 358 -3.59 9.15 -8.52
CA HIS A 358 -3.52 10.58 -8.20
C HIS A 358 -2.08 11.05 -8.03
N ILE A 359 -1.85 12.32 -8.33
CA ILE A 359 -0.61 13.04 -8.03
C ILE A 359 -0.88 14.52 -7.75
N GLY A 360 -0.19 15.09 -6.80
CA GLY A 360 -0.21 16.53 -6.50
C GLY A 360 -1.31 16.91 -5.52
N LEU A 361 -1.91 18.08 -5.71
CA LEU A 361 -2.96 18.64 -4.86
C LEU A 361 -4.34 18.26 -5.39
N THR A 362 -5.28 18.03 -4.49
CA THR A 362 -6.70 18.03 -4.81
C THR A 362 -7.18 19.47 -5.06
N GLU A 363 -8.34 19.63 -5.70
CA GLU A 363 -8.97 20.94 -5.90
C GLU A 363 -9.20 21.65 -4.57
N GLU A 364 -9.73 20.92 -3.58
CA GLU A 364 -9.97 21.45 -2.23
C GLU A 364 -8.67 21.90 -1.54
N GLU A 365 -7.59 21.14 -1.65
CA GLU A 365 -6.29 21.51 -1.09
C GLU A 365 -5.68 22.73 -1.78
N ALA A 366 -5.79 22.82 -3.11
CA ALA A 366 -5.28 23.96 -3.86
C ALA A 366 -6.01 25.25 -3.48
N LEU A 367 -7.34 25.20 -3.38
CA LEU A 367 -8.16 26.34 -2.95
C LEU A 367 -7.88 26.74 -1.50
N LYS A 368 -7.77 25.78 -0.57
CA LYS A 368 -7.40 26.05 0.83
C LYS A 368 -6.04 26.74 0.98
N ARG A 369 -5.09 26.43 0.08
CA ARG A 369 -3.78 27.09 0.04
C ARG A 369 -3.80 28.46 -0.67
N GLY A 370 -4.96 28.93 -1.11
CA GLY A 370 -5.13 30.25 -1.75
C GLY A 370 -4.67 30.31 -3.21
N TYR A 371 -4.50 29.17 -3.87
CA TYR A 371 -4.13 29.18 -5.28
C TYR A 371 -5.30 29.53 -6.19
N SER A 372 -5.04 30.39 -7.19
CA SER A 372 -5.94 30.56 -8.34
C SER A 372 -5.71 29.41 -9.32
N ILE A 373 -6.76 28.64 -9.57
CA ILE A 373 -6.66 27.39 -10.35
C ILE A 373 -7.66 27.38 -11.51
N LYS A 374 -7.31 26.63 -12.55
CA LYS A 374 -8.22 26.09 -13.56
C LYS A 374 -8.37 24.60 -13.33
N VAL A 375 -9.57 24.09 -13.49
CA VAL A 375 -9.89 22.66 -13.29
C VAL A 375 -10.57 22.12 -14.54
N SER A 376 -10.00 21.06 -15.08
CA SER A 376 -10.62 20.29 -16.16
C SER A 376 -11.14 18.95 -15.64
N ARG A 377 -12.24 18.51 -16.22
CA ARG A 377 -12.88 17.22 -15.95
C ARG A 377 -13.24 16.57 -17.28
N LEU A 378 -12.79 15.35 -17.47
CA LEU A 378 -13.03 14.58 -18.68
C LEU A 378 -13.65 13.24 -18.28
N PRO A 379 -14.86 12.88 -18.74
CA PRO A 379 -15.40 11.53 -18.50
C PRO A 379 -14.53 10.50 -19.24
N ALA A 380 -14.31 9.32 -18.65
CA ALA A 380 -13.52 8.27 -19.30
C ALA A 380 -14.06 7.86 -20.67
N THR A 381 -15.38 8.01 -20.88
CA THR A 381 -16.04 7.77 -22.18
C THR A 381 -15.55 8.68 -23.32
N ALA A 382 -14.96 9.82 -23.04
CA ALA A 382 -14.38 10.71 -24.05
C ALA A 382 -13.10 10.13 -24.67
N VAL A 383 -12.33 9.35 -23.89
CA VAL A 383 -11.11 8.72 -24.40
C VAL A 383 -11.47 7.51 -25.27
N VAL A 384 -11.11 7.54 -26.56
CA VAL A 384 -11.48 6.49 -27.53
C VAL A 384 -11.02 5.10 -27.08
N ARG A 385 -9.83 4.99 -26.48
CA ARG A 385 -9.29 3.71 -25.99
C ARG A 385 -10.19 3.06 -24.95
N SER A 386 -10.82 3.82 -24.05
CA SER A 386 -11.74 3.27 -23.03
C SER A 386 -12.89 2.50 -23.66
N ARG A 387 -13.40 2.99 -24.81
CA ARG A 387 -14.46 2.35 -25.58
C ARG A 387 -14.00 1.05 -26.23
N THR A 388 -12.77 1.03 -26.79
CA THR A 388 -12.23 -0.21 -27.39
C THR A 388 -11.93 -1.29 -26.35
N LEU A 389 -11.64 -0.88 -25.11
CA LEU A 389 -11.45 -1.78 -23.97
C LEU A 389 -12.78 -2.20 -23.32
N GLN A 390 -13.90 -1.54 -23.67
CA GLN A 390 -15.20 -1.66 -22.99
C GLN A 390 -15.11 -1.30 -21.48
N GLN A 391 -14.14 -0.46 -21.10
CA GLN A 391 -13.90 0.05 -19.75
C GLN A 391 -14.17 1.55 -19.73
N ILE A 392 -15.44 1.91 -19.82
CA ILE A 392 -15.91 3.29 -20.00
C ILE A 392 -16.19 4.02 -18.68
N ASP A 393 -16.12 3.32 -17.55
CA ASP A 393 -16.37 3.89 -16.23
C ASP A 393 -15.26 4.84 -15.80
N GLY A 394 -15.67 5.90 -15.09
CA GLY A 394 -14.79 6.81 -14.41
C GLY A 394 -14.65 8.19 -15.06
N MET A 395 -13.67 8.94 -14.57
CA MET A 395 -13.38 10.30 -15.01
C MET A 395 -11.91 10.66 -14.75
N LEU A 396 -11.42 11.61 -15.52
CA LEU A 396 -10.10 12.21 -15.38
C LEU A 396 -10.26 13.66 -14.91
N LYS A 397 -9.36 14.14 -14.06
CA LYS A 397 -9.39 15.50 -13.52
C LYS A 397 -7.98 16.09 -13.49
N ALA A 398 -7.82 17.31 -13.97
CA ALA A 398 -6.57 18.07 -13.92
C ALA A 398 -6.77 19.40 -13.20
N ILE A 399 -5.76 19.82 -12.45
CA ILE A 399 -5.71 21.07 -11.70
C ILE A 399 -4.45 21.81 -12.13
N VAL A 400 -4.64 23.02 -12.66
CA VAL A 400 -3.58 23.86 -13.22
C VAL A 400 -3.58 25.20 -12.51
N ASN A 401 -2.39 25.72 -12.19
CA ASN A 401 -2.25 27.07 -11.65
C ASN A 401 -2.57 28.11 -12.74
N ASN A 402 -3.54 28.97 -12.49
CA ASN A 402 -4.06 29.94 -13.46
C ASN A 402 -3.02 30.98 -13.93
N HIS A 403 -2.02 31.29 -13.10
CA HIS A 403 -1.01 32.30 -13.42
C HIS A 403 0.24 31.70 -14.05
N SER A 404 0.73 30.60 -13.51
CA SER A 404 2.00 30.01 -13.96
C SER A 404 1.84 28.91 -15.00
N GLY A 405 0.62 28.39 -15.21
CA GLY A 405 0.35 27.24 -16.06
C GLY A 405 0.99 25.92 -15.57
N LYS A 406 1.50 25.88 -14.34
CA LYS A 406 2.05 24.64 -13.77
C LYS A 406 0.94 23.68 -13.41
N ILE A 407 1.18 22.39 -13.67
CA ILE A 407 0.30 21.31 -13.24
C ILE A 407 0.42 21.18 -11.72
N MET A 408 -0.69 21.35 -11.00
CA MET A 408 -0.75 21.28 -9.54
C MET A 408 -1.22 19.93 -9.04
N GLY A 409 -2.10 19.27 -9.79
CA GLY A 409 -2.62 17.97 -9.45
C GLY A 409 -3.31 17.31 -10.64
N CYS A 410 -3.38 15.98 -10.57
CA CYS A 410 -4.11 15.18 -11.55
C CYS A 410 -4.64 13.91 -10.88
N THR A 411 -5.91 13.60 -11.16
CA THR A 411 -6.56 12.37 -10.72
C THR A 411 -7.11 11.66 -11.95
N LEU A 412 -6.78 10.39 -12.10
CA LEU A 412 -7.23 9.52 -13.16
C LEU A 412 -8.02 8.36 -12.54
N PHE A 413 -9.30 8.28 -12.79
CA PHE A 413 -10.13 7.13 -12.45
C PHE A 413 -10.63 6.53 -13.76
N CYS A 414 -9.83 5.64 -14.34
CA CYS A 414 -10.08 5.04 -15.66
C CYS A 414 -9.16 3.84 -15.91
N ALA A 415 -9.35 3.13 -17.01
CA ALA A 415 -8.42 2.10 -17.47
C ALA A 415 -6.98 2.65 -17.52
N ASP A 416 -5.99 1.81 -17.20
CA ASP A 416 -4.55 2.11 -17.23
C ASP A 416 -4.12 3.33 -16.39
N ALA A 417 -4.96 3.84 -15.47
CA ALA A 417 -4.66 5.02 -14.66
C ALA A 417 -3.33 4.92 -13.93
N SER A 418 -2.98 3.73 -13.39
CA SER A 418 -1.72 3.47 -12.69
C SER A 418 -0.47 3.65 -13.55
N GLU A 419 -0.60 3.50 -14.87
CA GLU A 419 0.49 3.71 -15.82
C GLU A 419 0.52 5.15 -16.33
N VAL A 420 -0.64 5.67 -16.73
CA VAL A 420 -0.77 7.02 -17.30
C VAL A 420 -0.37 8.12 -16.31
N ILE A 421 -0.66 7.95 -15.01
CA ILE A 421 -0.30 8.94 -13.98
C ILE A 421 1.22 9.20 -13.91
N ASN A 422 2.05 8.23 -14.30
CA ASN A 422 3.49 8.40 -14.30
C ASN A 422 3.96 9.42 -15.35
N ILE A 423 3.25 9.58 -16.47
CA ILE A 423 3.51 10.60 -17.48
C ILE A 423 3.30 12.00 -16.86
N VAL A 424 2.18 12.18 -16.17
CA VAL A 424 1.89 13.43 -15.44
C VAL A 424 2.93 13.69 -14.35
N ALA A 425 3.33 12.64 -13.62
CA ALA A 425 4.36 12.73 -12.59
C ALA A 425 5.70 13.22 -13.15
N MET A 426 6.10 12.73 -14.32
CA MET A 426 7.33 13.18 -15.00
C MET A 426 7.22 14.66 -15.45
N ALA A 427 6.09 15.07 -16.02
CA ALA A 427 5.84 16.46 -16.41
C ALA A 427 5.89 17.40 -15.19
N MET A 428 5.24 17.03 -14.09
CA MET A 428 5.27 17.80 -12.84
C MET A 428 6.68 17.87 -12.25
N LYS A 429 7.41 16.75 -12.19
CA LYS A 429 8.77 16.70 -11.63
C LYS A 429 9.78 17.54 -12.41
N THR A 430 9.60 17.68 -13.71
CA THR A 430 10.42 18.53 -14.58
C THR A 430 9.89 19.96 -14.70
N GLY A 431 8.82 20.30 -13.98
CA GLY A 431 8.26 21.66 -13.93
C GLY A 431 7.61 22.13 -15.25
N GLN A 432 7.13 21.19 -16.06
CA GLN A 432 6.53 21.52 -17.35
C GLN A 432 5.24 22.35 -17.19
N HIS A 433 5.01 23.23 -18.17
CA HIS A 433 3.73 23.91 -18.33
C HIS A 433 2.67 22.90 -18.81
N TYR A 434 1.40 23.07 -18.46
CA TYR A 434 0.33 22.12 -18.80
C TYR A 434 0.19 21.87 -20.32
N THR A 435 0.51 22.86 -21.15
CA THR A 435 0.50 22.75 -22.61
C THR A 435 1.48 21.69 -23.12
N PHE A 436 2.50 21.32 -22.34
CA PHE A 436 3.39 20.20 -22.69
C PHE A 436 2.60 18.91 -22.86
N LEU A 437 1.63 18.62 -21.99
CA LEU A 437 0.78 17.42 -22.11
C LEU A 437 -0.36 17.63 -23.10
N ARG A 438 -0.91 18.86 -23.16
CA ARG A 438 -1.95 19.19 -24.14
C ARG A 438 -1.49 18.99 -25.58
N ASP A 439 -0.29 19.43 -25.91
CA ASP A 439 0.25 19.45 -27.28
C ASP A 439 1.17 18.27 -27.60
N PHE A 440 1.35 17.33 -26.65
CA PHE A 440 2.22 16.17 -26.85
C PHE A 440 1.62 15.18 -27.86
N ILE A 441 2.48 14.58 -28.68
CA ILE A 441 2.07 13.55 -29.65
C ILE A 441 2.06 12.19 -28.95
N PHE A 442 0.87 11.76 -28.51
CA PHE A 442 0.67 10.42 -27.96
C PHE A 442 0.35 9.41 -29.07
N THR A 443 0.64 8.13 -28.81
CA THR A 443 0.22 7.05 -29.72
C THR A 443 -1.30 6.87 -29.69
N HIS A 444 -1.89 6.54 -30.85
CA HIS A 444 -3.32 6.30 -31.01
C HIS A 444 -3.60 4.83 -31.38
N PRO A 445 -4.64 4.17 -30.82
CA PRO A 445 -5.43 4.59 -29.65
C PRO A 445 -4.78 4.19 -28.34
N SER A 446 -4.70 5.10 -27.38
CA SER A 446 -4.14 4.86 -26.04
C SER A 446 -4.95 5.59 -24.95
N MET A 447 -4.83 5.18 -23.69
CA MET A 447 -5.41 5.97 -22.58
C MET A 447 -4.62 7.26 -22.35
N SER A 448 -3.33 7.29 -22.72
CA SER A 448 -2.47 8.46 -22.56
C SER A 448 -2.87 9.64 -23.42
N GLU A 449 -3.46 9.42 -24.63
CA GLU A 449 -3.92 10.51 -25.49
C GLU A 449 -5.04 11.34 -24.86
N GLY A 450 -5.80 10.77 -23.91
CA GLY A 450 -6.77 11.51 -23.12
C GLY A 450 -6.18 12.69 -22.32
N LEU A 451 -4.85 12.71 -22.12
CA LEU A 451 -4.18 13.83 -21.51
C LEU A 451 -4.18 15.08 -22.38
N ASN A 452 -4.25 14.96 -23.74
CA ASN A 452 -4.38 16.13 -24.61
C ASN A 452 -5.67 16.89 -24.30
N GLU A 453 -6.82 16.20 -24.29
CA GLU A 453 -8.12 16.80 -23.99
C GLU A 453 -8.22 17.23 -22.52
N LEU A 454 -7.71 16.43 -21.60
CA LEU A 454 -7.75 16.74 -20.16
C LEU A 454 -7.00 18.03 -19.83
N PHE A 455 -5.89 18.30 -20.51
CA PHE A 455 -5.08 19.50 -20.30
C PHE A 455 -5.42 20.65 -21.27
N ASP A 456 -6.51 20.57 -22.03
CA ASP A 456 -7.07 21.70 -22.77
C ASP A 456 -7.97 22.56 -21.85
N VAL A 457 -7.34 23.44 -21.03
CA VAL A 457 -7.92 24.19 -19.91
C VAL A 457 -7.89 25.71 -20.12
#